data_15bb9865605def78f8b7ef3c7e746081
#
_entry.id   15bb9865605def78f8b7ef3c7e746081
#
_cell.length_a   1.000
_cell.length_b   1.000
_cell.length_c   1.000
_cell.angle_alpha   90.00
_cell.angle_beta   90.00
_cell.angle_gamma   90.00
#
_symmetry.space_group_name_H-M   'P 1'
#
loop_
_entity.id
_entity.type
_entity.pdbx_description
1 polymer ?
#
loop_
_entity_poly.entity_id
_entity_poly.type
_entity_poly.pdbx_seq_one_letter_code
_entity_poly.pdbx_strand_id
1 'polypeptide(L)'
;TPDDRTTKGFVVKANESRFDETTLLGGKSPNNIKVSSKDTANKLTVFEYIGNEKGGPPLHYHLKQDEIFFVVDGEYLFKVGDETYTLKTGDTIFLPRKVPHTFAQLTDTGKMFFMFQPAGKMEDFFRAVAASAEDSEKYKGRDLFAEHEMKIVGPPLQF
;
A
#
# COMPACT_ATOMS: atom_id res chain seq x y z
N THR A 1 -24.31 -9.72 11.19
CA THR A 1 -23.66 -10.69 12.06
C THR A 1 -22.45 -10.06 12.69
N PRO A 2 -22.31 -10.20 13.99
CA PRO A 2 -21.11 -9.75 14.63
C PRO A 2 -19.95 -10.62 14.12
N ASP A 3 -18.92 -10.04 13.65
CA ASP A 3 -17.62 -10.65 13.55
C ASP A 3 -17.47 -11.81 12.55
N ASP A 4 -17.65 -11.52 11.27
CA ASP A 4 -17.26 -12.42 10.19
C ASP A 4 -15.74 -12.47 10.00
N ARG A 5 -15.02 -12.59 11.12
CA ARG A 5 -13.57 -12.65 11.02
C ARG A 5 -13.08 -14.08 10.96
N THR A 6 -11.88 -14.25 10.40
CA THR A 6 -11.21 -15.53 10.43
C THR A 6 -10.87 -15.90 11.87
N THR A 7 -11.23 -17.11 12.26
CA THR A 7 -11.03 -17.61 13.64
C THR A 7 -9.90 -18.64 13.74
N LYS A 8 -9.36 -19.07 12.61
CA LYS A 8 -8.28 -20.05 12.56
C LYS A 8 -7.02 -19.41 12.02
N GLY A 9 -5.89 -19.59 12.68
CA GLY A 9 -4.61 -19.09 12.24
C GLY A 9 -4.20 -19.67 10.89
N PHE A 10 -3.42 -18.92 10.11
CA PHE A 10 -2.95 -19.34 8.79
C PHE A 10 -1.56 -18.78 8.52
N VAL A 11 -0.90 -19.36 7.52
CA VAL A 11 0.40 -18.90 7.04
C VAL A 11 0.26 -18.49 5.58
N VAL A 12 0.81 -17.33 5.24
CA VAL A 12 1.01 -16.90 3.84
C VAL A 12 2.50 -16.76 3.64
N LYS A 13 3.07 -17.59 2.77
CA LYS A 13 4.52 -17.63 2.56
C LYS A 13 5.02 -16.42 1.79
N ALA A 14 6.32 -16.16 1.86
CA ALA A 14 6.95 -15.07 1.12
C ALA A 14 6.56 -15.15 -0.37
N ASN A 15 6.28 -13.99 -0.95
CA ASN A 15 5.90 -13.83 -2.36
C ASN A 15 4.53 -14.43 -2.74
N GLU A 16 3.78 -14.94 -1.77
CA GLU A 16 2.43 -15.44 -2.00
C GLU A 16 1.38 -14.49 -1.43
N SER A 17 0.14 -14.62 -1.88
CA SER A 17 -0.97 -13.80 -1.41
C SER A 17 -2.04 -14.66 -0.73
N ARG A 18 -2.85 -14.00 0.10
CA ARG A 18 -3.87 -14.64 0.95
C ARG A 18 -4.92 -15.43 0.16
N PHE A 19 -5.25 -14.98 -1.06
CA PHE A 19 -6.29 -15.60 -1.88
C PHE A 19 -5.79 -15.93 -3.29
N ASP A 20 -4.52 -16.24 -3.45
CA ASP A 20 -3.89 -16.52 -4.74
C ASP A 20 -4.12 -15.39 -5.76
N GLU A 21 -4.26 -14.18 -5.26
CA GLU A 21 -4.49 -12.98 -6.05
C GLU A 21 -3.27 -12.08 -5.96
N THR A 22 -2.69 -11.72 -7.11
CA THR A 22 -1.57 -10.78 -7.18
C THR A 22 -1.99 -9.54 -7.93
N THR A 23 -1.76 -8.37 -7.34
CA THR A 23 -1.89 -7.09 -8.04
C THR A 23 -0.50 -6.54 -8.31
N LEU A 24 -0.30 -6.01 -9.52
CA LEU A 24 0.96 -5.40 -9.92
C LEU A 24 0.82 -3.88 -9.88
N LEU A 25 1.67 -3.20 -9.13
CA LEU A 25 1.72 -1.75 -9.11
C LEU A 25 2.74 -1.28 -10.14
N GLY A 26 2.31 -0.34 -10.99
CA GLY A 26 3.15 0.12 -12.11
C GLY A 26 3.45 -0.98 -13.13
N GLY A 27 2.70 -2.09 -13.12
CA GLY A 27 2.92 -3.22 -14.00
C GLY A 27 4.15 -4.06 -13.67
N LYS A 28 4.86 -3.77 -12.59
CA LYS A 28 6.15 -4.41 -12.26
C LYS A 28 6.27 -4.92 -10.83
N SER A 29 5.60 -4.30 -9.89
CA SER A 29 5.83 -4.52 -8.46
C SER A 29 4.65 -5.23 -7.83
N PRO A 30 4.79 -6.54 -7.49
CA PRO A 30 3.73 -7.27 -6.81
C PRO A 30 3.37 -6.65 -5.47
N ASN A 31 2.08 -6.58 -5.19
CA ASN A 31 1.54 -6.10 -3.93
C ASN A 31 0.58 -7.17 -3.42
N ASN A 32 1.06 -7.99 -2.48
CA ASN A 32 0.36 -9.20 -2.04
C ASN A 32 -0.37 -8.96 -0.72
N ILE A 33 -1.66 -9.27 -0.68
CA ILE A 33 -2.42 -9.29 0.57
C ILE A 33 -1.90 -10.44 1.43
N LYS A 34 -1.47 -10.15 2.65
CA LYS A 34 -1.01 -11.16 3.61
C LYS A 34 -2.07 -11.43 4.69
N VAL A 35 -2.72 -10.37 5.15
CA VAL A 35 -3.89 -10.46 6.02
C VAL A 35 -4.96 -9.56 5.39
N SER A 36 -6.12 -10.13 5.12
CA SER A 36 -7.20 -9.41 4.44
C SER A 36 -8.15 -8.74 5.43
N SER A 37 -8.81 -7.69 4.97
CA SER A 37 -9.95 -7.09 5.66
C SER A 37 -11.02 -8.11 6.01
N LYS A 38 -11.15 -9.17 5.20
CA LYS A 38 -12.08 -10.28 5.46
C LYS A 38 -11.66 -11.12 6.67
N ASP A 39 -10.37 -11.16 6.97
CA ASP A 39 -9.85 -11.90 8.12
C ASP A 39 -10.09 -11.16 9.44
N THR A 40 -10.23 -9.85 9.41
CA THR A 40 -10.16 -8.97 10.58
C THR A 40 -11.43 -8.15 10.82
N ALA A 41 -12.53 -8.49 10.15
CA ALA A 41 -13.76 -7.68 10.20
C ALA A 41 -13.48 -6.20 9.84
N ASN A 42 -12.67 -5.98 8.82
CA ASN A 42 -12.29 -4.66 8.30
C ASN A 42 -11.45 -3.80 9.26
N LYS A 43 -10.85 -4.40 10.27
CA LYS A 43 -10.06 -3.63 11.24
C LYS A 43 -8.60 -3.48 10.85
N LEU A 44 -8.08 -4.38 10.00
CA LEU A 44 -6.67 -4.37 9.59
C LEU A 44 -6.53 -5.05 8.24
N THR A 45 -5.64 -4.56 7.40
CA THR A 45 -5.16 -5.29 6.22
C THR A 45 -3.65 -5.12 6.13
N VAL A 46 -2.95 -6.20 5.75
CA VAL A 46 -1.49 -6.24 5.67
C VAL A 46 -1.07 -6.67 4.28
N PHE A 47 -0.13 -5.93 3.70
CA PHE A 47 0.42 -6.18 2.37
C PHE A 47 1.92 -6.44 2.41
N GLU A 48 2.38 -7.25 1.47
CA GLU A 48 3.79 -7.39 1.14
C GLU A 48 4.02 -6.73 -0.21
N TYR A 49 4.79 -5.65 -0.23
CA TYR A 49 5.16 -4.94 -1.45
C TYR A 49 6.54 -5.36 -1.90
N ILE A 50 6.65 -5.88 -3.12
CA ILE A 50 7.92 -6.27 -3.74
C ILE A 50 8.22 -5.23 -4.80
N GLY A 51 9.10 -4.28 -4.47
CA GLY A 51 9.42 -3.16 -5.35
C GLY A 51 10.47 -3.55 -6.37
N ASN A 52 10.10 -3.55 -7.64
CA ASN A 52 10.98 -3.86 -8.76
C ASN A 52 11.37 -2.63 -9.57
N GLU A 53 11.04 -1.44 -9.08
CA GLU A 53 11.45 -0.18 -9.69
C GLU A 53 11.62 0.91 -8.64
N LYS A 54 12.45 1.89 -8.97
CA LYS A 54 12.63 3.09 -8.13
C LYS A 54 11.41 3.98 -8.21
N GLY A 55 11.29 4.89 -7.23
CA GLY A 55 10.19 5.84 -7.18
C GLY A 55 9.04 5.38 -6.30
N GLY A 56 7.91 6.05 -6.43
CA GLY A 56 6.74 5.78 -5.60
C GLY A 56 5.53 6.59 -6.02
N PRO A 57 4.49 6.61 -5.17
CA PRO A 57 3.22 7.24 -5.49
C PRO A 57 3.28 8.76 -5.40
N PRO A 58 2.23 9.45 -5.89
CA PRO A 58 2.11 10.89 -5.63
C PRO A 58 1.91 11.19 -4.15
N LEU A 59 2.19 12.41 -3.75
CA LEU A 59 1.92 12.88 -2.39
C LEU A 59 0.41 12.86 -2.15
N HIS A 60 -0.02 12.15 -1.11
CA HIS A 60 -1.45 11.97 -0.83
C HIS A 60 -1.68 11.76 0.67
N TYR A 61 -2.94 11.80 1.09
CA TYR A 61 -3.30 11.39 2.44
C TYR A 61 -4.56 10.52 2.44
N HIS A 62 -4.68 9.71 3.47
CA HIS A 62 -5.85 8.88 3.71
C HIS A 62 -6.80 9.60 4.66
N LEU A 63 -8.08 9.63 4.32
CA LEU A 63 -9.09 10.28 5.14
C LEU A 63 -9.42 9.49 6.40
N LYS A 64 -9.31 8.16 6.35
CA LYS A 64 -9.84 7.28 7.40
C LYS A 64 -8.89 6.20 7.88
N GLN A 65 -7.70 6.07 7.30
CA GLN A 65 -6.75 5.03 7.67
C GLN A 65 -5.44 5.60 8.19
N ASP A 66 -4.91 4.99 9.24
CA ASP A 66 -3.49 5.10 9.57
C ASP A 66 -2.75 4.03 8.77
N GLU A 67 -1.51 4.31 8.39
CA GLU A 67 -0.68 3.38 7.62
C GLU A 67 0.67 3.20 8.31
N ILE A 68 1.17 1.97 8.28
CA ILE A 68 2.47 1.64 8.87
C ILE A 68 3.28 0.86 7.84
N PHE A 69 4.56 1.22 7.67
CA PHE A 69 5.48 0.49 6.82
C PHE A 69 6.61 -0.12 7.65
N PHE A 70 7.03 -1.33 7.28
CA PHE A 70 8.24 -1.99 7.77
C PHE A 70 9.13 -2.30 6.58
N VAL A 71 10.37 -1.83 6.60
CA VAL A 71 11.33 -2.14 5.53
C VAL A 71 11.98 -3.49 5.79
N VAL A 72 11.89 -4.37 4.81
CA VAL A 72 12.51 -5.70 4.84
C VAL A 72 13.82 -5.69 4.06
N ASP A 73 13.84 -5.03 2.90
CA ASP A 73 15.00 -4.97 2.01
C ASP A 73 14.97 -3.68 1.20
N GLY A 74 16.13 -3.14 0.87
CA GLY A 74 16.24 -1.92 0.08
C GLY A 74 16.29 -0.66 0.93
N GLU A 75 16.34 0.48 0.27
CA GLU A 75 16.32 1.80 0.91
C GLU A 75 15.20 2.65 0.33
N TYR A 76 14.58 3.43 1.18
CA TYR A 76 13.39 4.22 0.85
C TYR A 76 13.49 5.61 1.45
N LEU A 77 13.13 6.61 0.66
CA LEU A 77 12.92 7.97 1.15
C LEU A 77 11.43 8.12 1.44
N PHE A 78 11.09 8.51 2.67
CA PHE A 78 9.70 8.79 3.06
C PHE A 78 9.55 10.27 3.37
N LYS A 79 8.41 10.81 2.97
CA LYS A 79 7.97 12.15 3.41
C LYS A 79 6.64 11.99 4.14
N VAL A 80 6.54 12.57 5.33
CA VAL A 80 5.30 12.63 6.13
C VAL A 80 5.18 14.04 6.70
N GLY A 81 4.10 14.75 6.34
CA GLY A 81 4.01 16.18 6.61
C GLY A 81 5.18 16.91 5.96
N ASP A 82 5.92 17.68 6.76
CA ASP A 82 7.11 18.42 6.30
C ASP A 82 8.43 17.69 6.57
N GLU A 83 8.37 16.48 7.15
CA GLU A 83 9.55 15.71 7.52
C GLU A 83 9.90 14.67 6.46
N THR A 84 11.21 14.46 6.26
CA THR A 84 11.71 13.40 5.38
C THR A 84 12.63 12.47 6.15
N TYR A 85 12.55 11.18 5.83
CA TYR A 85 13.33 10.13 6.49
C TYR A 85 13.82 9.14 5.45
N THR A 86 15.07 8.68 5.60
CA THR A 86 15.59 7.56 4.82
C THR A 86 15.49 6.30 5.67
N LEU A 87 14.79 5.30 5.19
CA LEU A 87 14.55 4.04 5.88
C LEU A 87 15.31 2.90 5.24
N LYS A 88 15.81 1.99 6.08
CA LYS A 88 16.53 0.78 5.70
C LYS A 88 15.92 -0.43 6.38
N THR A 89 16.44 -1.61 6.07
CA THR A 89 15.99 -2.88 6.66
C THR A 89 15.81 -2.79 8.17
N GLY A 90 14.62 -3.16 8.64
CA GLY A 90 14.26 -3.16 10.05
C GLY A 90 13.60 -1.88 10.54
N ASP A 91 13.65 -0.81 9.75
CA ASP A 91 13.03 0.46 10.14
C ASP A 91 11.51 0.43 9.94
N THR A 92 10.83 1.19 10.76
CA THR A 92 9.36 1.34 10.76
C THR A 92 9.00 2.81 10.70
N ILE A 93 7.94 3.14 9.95
CA ILE A 93 7.37 4.48 9.94
C ILE A 93 5.86 4.41 10.13
N PHE A 94 5.34 5.31 10.96
CA PHE A 94 3.90 5.49 11.17
C PHE A 94 3.42 6.71 10.39
N LEU A 95 2.39 6.53 9.58
CA LEU A 95 1.79 7.58 8.75
C LEU A 95 0.36 7.80 9.23
N PRO A 96 0.12 8.87 10.03
CA PRO A 96 -1.22 9.10 10.56
C PRO A 96 -2.18 9.52 9.46
N ARG A 97 -3.45 9.18 9.62
CA ARG A 97 -4.51 9.62 8.70
C ARG A 97 -4.54 11.13 8.58
N LYS A 98 -4.95 11.64 7.42
CA LYS A 98 -5.09 13.07 7.12
C LYS A 98 -3.77 13.84 7.04
N VAL A 99 -2.65 13.19 7.19
CA VAL A 99 -1.33 13.80 7.04
C VAL A 99 -0.74 13.37 5.70
N PRO A 100 -0.40 14.32 4.81
CA PRO A 100 0.18 13.98 3.51
C PRO A 100 1.47 13.18 3.64
N HIS A 101 1.59 12.13 2.83
CA HIS A 101 2.79 11.31 2.80
C HIS A 101 3.02 10.71 1.42
N THR A 102 4.24 10.28 1.22
CA THR A 102 4.65 9.47 0.07
C THR A 102 6.00 8.84 0.36
N PHE A 103 6.43 7.95 -0.53
CA PHE A 103 7.76 7.37 -0.48
C PHE A 103 8.37 7.26 -1.87
N ALA A 104 9.69 7.09 -1.92
CA ALA A 104 10.39 6.73 -3.14
C ALA A 104 11.36 5.60 -2.81
N GLN A 105 11.28 4.49 -3.54
CA GLN A 105 12.29 3.44 -3.47
C GLN A 105 13.57 3.95 -4.13
N LEU A 106 14.67 3.91 -3.40
CA LEU A 106 15.97 4.42 -3.86
C LEU A 106 16.83 3.35 -4.52
N THR A 107 16.57 2.08 -4.21
CA THR A 107 17.27 0.93 -4.77
C THR A 107 16.48 0.29 -5.90
N ASP A 108 17.16 -0.46 -6.77
CA ASP A 108 16.50 -1.10 -7.93
C ASP A 108 15.47 -2.13 -7.50
N THR A 109 15.71 -2.81 -6.38
CA THR A 109 14.78 -3.77 -5.79
C THR A 109 14.61 -3.49 -4.31
N GLY A 110 13.49 -3.90 -3.76
CA GLY A 110 13.21 -3.76 -2.35
C GLY A 110 11.98 -4.54 -1.93
N LYS A 111 11.76 -4.58 -0.62
CA LYS A 111 10.58 -5.21 -0.05
C LYS A 111 10.15 -4.46 1.21
N MET A 112 8.85 -4.21 1.32
CA MET A 112 8.24 -3.64 2.52
C MET A 112 6.97 -4.41 2.86
N PHE A 113 6.70 -4.53 4.17
CA PHE A 113 5.34 -4.83 4.63
C PHE A 113 4.67 -3.51 4.98
N PHE A 114 3.41 -3.38 4.64
CA PHE A 114 2.64 -2.23 5.09
C PHE A 114 1.21 -2.64 5.44
N MET A 115 0.58 -1.82 6.28
CA MET A 115 -0.74 -2.15 6.80
C MET A 115 -1.55 -0.90 7.01
N PHE A 116 -2.88 -1.06 6.95
CA PHE A 116 -3.85 -0.01 7.20
C PHE A 116 -4.76 -0.39 8.36
N GLN A 117 -5.05 0.59 9.21
CA GLN A 117 -5.97 0.47 10.32
C GLN A 117 -6.95 1.65 10.30
N PRO A 118 -8.25 1.40 10.12
CA PRO A 118 -8.88 0.18 9.63
C PRO A 118 -8.51 -0.12 8.18
N ALA A 119 -8.92 -1.29 7.69
CA ALA A 119 -8.62 -1.69 6.32
C ALA A 119 -9.29 -0.78 5.28
N GLY A 120 -10.52 -0.37 5.53
CA GLY A 120 -11.26 0.49 4.62
C GLY A 120 -11.39 -0.07 3.22
N LYS A 121 -11.15 0.77 2.23
CA LYS A 121 -11.24 0.42 0.81
C LYS A 121 -9.89 0.13 0.17
N MET A 122 -8.87 -0.13 0.96
CA MET A 122 -7.50 -0.18 0.44
C MET A 122 -7.22 -1.40 -0.44
N GLU A 123 -7.79 -2.57 -0.12
CA GLU A 123 -7.64 -3.72 -1.01
C GLU A 123 -8.27 -3.47 -2.37
N ASP A 124 -9.48 -2.89 -2.39
CA ASP A 124 -10.17 -2.55 -3.65
C ASP A 124 -9.42 -1.46 -4.43
N PHE A 125 -8.78 -0.53 -3.73
CA PHE A 125 -7.95 0.48 -4.39
C PHE A 125 -6.82 -0.15 -5.19
N PHE A 126 -6.08 -1.06 -4.61
CA PHE A 126 -4.96 -1.71 -5.31
C PHE A 126 -5.44 -2.60 -6.46
N ARG A 127 -6.60 -3.24 -6.31
CA ARG A 127 -7.22 -3.97 -7.43
C ARG A 127 -7.57 -3.04 -8.58
N ALA A 128 -8.15 -1.88 -8.26
CA ALA A 128 -8.52 -0.88 -9.28
C ALA A 128 -7.29 -0.30 -9.96
N VAL A 129 -6.24 0.02 -9.22
CA VAL A 129 -4.97 0.52 -9.78
C VAL A 129 -4.37 -0.50 -10.75
N ALA A 130 -4.29 -1.76 -10.35
CA ALA A 130 -3.77 -2.83 -11.21
C ALA A 130 -4.62 -3.01 -12.47
N ALA A 131 -5.94 -2.99 -12.34
CA ALA A 131 -6.86 -3.10 -13.46
C ALA A 131 -6.76 -1.91 -14.42
N SER A 132 -6.55 -0.70 -13.90
CA SER A 132 -6.42 0.51 -14.73
C SER A 132 -5.15 0.50 -15.59
N ALA A 133 -4.10 -0.15 -15.13
CA ALA A 133 -2.88 -0.32 -15.92
C ALA A 133 -3.10 -1.26 -17.12
N GLU A 134 -4.01 -2.22 -17.01
CA GLU A 134 -4.35 -3.15 -18.07
C GLU A 134 -5.40 -2.62 -19.03
N ASP A 135 -6.32 -1.78 -18.57
CA ASP A 135 -7.40 -1.21 -19.38
C ASP A 135 -7.58 0.27 -19.04
N SER A 136 -6.68 1.10 -19.55
CA SER A 136 -6.66 2.53 -19.28
C SER A 136 -7.92 3.25 -19.80
N GLU A 137 -8.53 2.77 -20.88
CA GLU A 137 -9.74 3.40 -21.42
C GLU A 137 -10.92 3.28 -20.46
N LYS A 138 -11.11 2.12 -19.83
CA LYS A 138 -12.19 1.90 -18.86
C LYS A 138 -12.10 2.85 -17.67
N TYR A 139 -10.88 3.23 -17.28
CA TYR A 139 -10.64 4.05 -16.08
C TYR A 139 -10.34 5.51 -16.40
N LYS A 140 -10.44 5.90 -17.69
CA LYS A 140 -10.12 7.25 -18.13
C LYS A 140 -10.97 8.30 -17.41
N GLY A 141 -10.32 9.34 -16.89
CA GLY A 141 -10.97 10.43 -16.19
C GLY A 141 -11.41 10.11 -14.76
N ARG A 142 -11.15 8.91 -14.26
CA ARG A 142 -11.48 8.53 -12.89
C ARG A 142 -10.34 8.88 -11.94
N ASP A 143 -10.68 9.40 -10.78
CA ASP A 143 -9.74 9.63 -9.69
C ASP A 143 -9.85 8.47 -8.69
N LEU A 144 -9.03 7.44 -8.87
CA LEU A 144 -9.08 6.23 -8.06
C LEU A 144 -8.75 6.52 -6.60
N PHE A 145 -7.89 7.49 -6.32
CA PHE A 145 -7.60 7.90 -4.95
C PHE A 145 -8.86 8.43 -4.28
N ALA A 146 -9.54 9.37 -4.92
CA ALA A 146 -10.78 9.95 -4.37
C ALA A 146 -11.88 8.91 -4.18
N GLU A 147 -11.99 7.95 -5.10
CA GLU A 147 -12.98 6.87 -5.00
C GLU A 147 -12.72 5.94 -3.80
N HIS A 148 -11.49 5.95 -3.25
CA HIS A 148 -11.08 5.08 -2.16
C HIS A 148 -10.65 5.86 -0.91
N GLU A 149 -11.26 7.01 -0.69
CA GLU A 149 -11.10 7.81 0.53
C GLU A 149 -9.68 8.36 0.73
N MET A 150 -9.04 8.73 -0.38
CA MET A 150 -7.73 9.40 -0.38
C MET A 150 -7.77 10.68 -1.19
N LYS A 151 -6.79 11.56 -0.96
CA LYS A 151 -6.66 12.79 -1.74
C LYS A 151 -5.22 12.98 -2.17
N ILE A 152 -5.01 13.17 -3.48
CA ILE A 152 -3.71 13.55 -4.03
C ILE A 152 -3.51 15.04 -3.80
N VAL A 153 -2.36 15.42 -3.23
CA VAL A 153 -2.04 16.81 -2.90
C VAL A 153 -0.68 17.26 -3.43
N GLY A 154 0.01 16.43 -4.18
CA GLY A 154 1.28 16.80 -4.78
C GLY A 154 1.85 15.71 -5.68
N PRO A 155 3.00 15.97 -6.32
CA PRO A 155 3.65 15.00 -7.20
C PRO A 155 4.39 13.93 -6.41
N PRO A 156 4.84 12.85 -7.09
CA PRO A 156 5.79 11.91 -6.51
C PRO A 156 7.08 12.61 -6.06
N LEU A 157 7.78 12.01 -5.11
CA LEU A 157 9.08 12.51 -4.67
C LEU A 157 10.10 12.43 -5.80
N GLN A 158 10.95 13.45 -5.86
CA GLN A 158 12.16 13.42 -6.68
C GLN A 158 13.32 12.91 -5.83
N PHE A 159 14.23 12.17 -6.46
CA PHE A 159 15.34 11.52 -5.77
C PHE A 159 16.54 11.31 -6.69
#